data_aa1453d4e2e8cb2680b09524a5ad0c4e
#
_entry.id   aa1453d4e2e8cb2680b09524a5ad0c4e
#
_cell.length_a   1.000
_cell.length_b   1.000
_cell.length_c   1.000
_cell.angle_alpha   90.00
_cell.angle_beta   90.00
_cell.angle_gamma   90.00
#
_symmetry.space_group_name_H-M   'P 1'
#
loop_
_entity.id
_entity.type
_entity.pdbx_description
1 polymer ?
#
loop_
_entity_poly.entity_id
_entity_poly.type
_entity_poly.pdbx_seq_one_letter_code
_entity_poly.pdbx_strand_id
1 'polypeptide(L)'
;MFEKIQFTCADGYVLQGRFFPKQKDSTQLPILIGSATGIKQGFYQAFATWLSEQGYDVMTFDFRGIGDSLYEPVAKSKAFIHQWGQLDLVAAIDKLCQLSNVSQIHLIGHSAGGQLLGLAQNYQKVKSVVAVAGSSGNTKGLGGKTKFLGPIMFNVIFPVSSFFKGYAATHFIGMGENLPKGVGAEWREYCSKGGYATNAIGKTVFEDFHSEIRSPITAVHALDDEIATTHNVQDLLRTYPNSTTKMISLAPKQYGLSHIGHMAMFKPSHQQLWSIIADQLHAQPQHAA
;
A
#
# COMPACT_ATOMS: atom_id res chain seq x y z
N MET A 1 -1.41 10.26 -20.53
CA MET A 1 -0.89 9.03 -21.22
C MET A 1 0.20 8.47 -20.33
N PHE A 2 0.41 7.14 -20.28
CA PHE A 2 1.48 6.51 -19.48
C PHE A 2 2.37 5.65 -20.37
N GLU A 3 3.59 5.41 -19.88
CA GLU A 3 4.57 4.49 -20.47
C GLU A 3 4.59 3.20 -19.67
N LYS A 4 4.58 2.05 -20.35
CA LYS A 4 4.83 0.76 -19.69
C LYS A 4 6.32 0.62 -19.44
N ILE A 5 6.69 0.26 -18.22
CA ILE A 5 8.07 0.10 -17.81
C ILE A 5 8.27 -1.25 -17.12
N GLN A 6 9.52 -1.73 -17.18
CA GLN A 6 9.98 -2.89 -16.43
C GLN A 6 11.18 -2.50 -15.59
N PHE A 7 11.34 -3.15 -14.44
CA PHE A 7 12.51 -2.98 -13.59
C PHE A 7 12.73 -4.24 -12.75
N THR A 8 13.98 -4.46 -12.37
CA THR A 8 14.42 -5.72 -11.77
C THR A 8 14.75 -5.51 -10.30
N CYS A 9 14.24 -6.38 -9.44
CA CYS A 9 14.57 -6.46 -8.03
C CYS A 9 15.97 -7.08 -7.83
N ALA A 10 16.54 -6.92 -6.64
CA ALA A 10 17.88 -7.42 -6.30
C ALA A 10 18.02 -8.95 -6.44
N ASP A 11 16.92 -9.69 -6.32
CA ASP A 11 16.87 -11.15 -6.52
C ASP A 11 16.63 -11.59 -7.97
N GLY A 12 16.62 -10.63 -8.90
CA GLY A 12 16.40 -10.89 -10.33
C GLY A 12 14.93 -10.95 -10.77
N TYR A 13 13.96 -10.80 -9.84
CA TYR A 13 12.56 -10.76 -10.21
C TYR A 13 12.23 -9.46 -10.96
N VAL A 14 11.57 -9.58 -12.12
CA VAL A 14 11.17 -8.42 -12.92
C VAL A 14 9.79 -7.95 -12.51
N LEU A 15 9.60 -6.66 -12.30
CA LEU A 15 8.30 -6.06 -12.02
C LEU A 15 7.80 -5.25 -13.21
N GLN A 16 6.50 -5.18 -13.34
CA GLN A 16 5.80 -4.38 -14.35
C GLN A 16 5.25 -3.11 -13.70
N GLY A 17 5.53 -1.98 -14.30
CA GLY A 17 5.09 -0.67 -13.85
C GLY A 17 4.51 0.18 -14.97
N ARG A 18 3.92 1.30 -14.58
CA ARG A 18 3.44 2.36 -15.48
C ARG A 18 4.00 3.68 -14.98
N PHE A 19 4.67 4.40 -15.87
CA PHE A 19 5.16 5.74 -15.60
C PHE A 19 4.26 6.77 -16.28
N PHE A 20 3.81 7.74 -15.51
CA PHE A 20 2.97 8.86 -15.93
C PHE A 20 3.82 10.12 -15.83
N PRO A 21 4.46 10.59 -16.90
CA PRO A 21 5.25 11.80 -16.87
C PRO A 21 4.38 13.01 -16.55
N LYS A 22 4.94 13.95 -15.79
CA LYS A 22 4.28 15.20 -15.44
C LYS A 22 3.86 15.98 -16.71
N GLN A 23 2.66 16.54 -16.68
CA GLN A 23 2.08 17.28 -17.83
C GLN A 23 2.27 18.78 -17.71
N LYS A 24 2.85 19.26 -16.63
CA LYS A 24 3.22 20.65 -16.38
C LYS A 24 4.67 20.73 -15.96
N ASP A 25 5.36 21.79 -16.33
CA ASP A 25 6.68 22.06 -15.79
C ASP A 25 6.58 22.33 -14.28
N SER A 26 7.30 21.55 -13.49
CA SER A 26 7.17 21.53 -12.05
C SER A 26 8.45 20.97 -11.42
N THR A 27 8.79 21.51 -10.25
CA THR A 27 9.89 21.03 -9.40
C THR A 27 9.42 20.07 -8.30
N GLN A 28 8.17 19.61 -8.37
CA GLN A 28 7.62 18.67 -7.40
C GLN A 28 8.36 17.33 -7.44
N LEU A 29 8.60 16.75 -6.27
CA LEU A 29 9.15 15.40 -6.18
C LEU A 29 8.15 14.38 -6.76
N PRO A 30 8.64 13.33 -7.43
CA PRO A 30 7.78 12.32 -8.02
C PRO A 30 7.05 11.48 -6.96
N ILE A 31 5.95 10.85 -7.38
CA ILE A 31 5.07 10.07 -6.51
C ILE A 31 5.10 8.60 -6.93
N LEU A 32 5.46 7.71 -6.00
CA LEU A 32 5.24 6.28 -6.14
C LEU A 32 3.89 5.92 -5.54
N ILE A 33 3.05 5.20 -6.30
CA ILE A 33 1.79 4.64 -5.78
C ILE A 33 1.99 3.15 -5.50
N GLY A 34 1.94 2.77 -4.22
CA GLY A 34 1.96 1.39 -3.76
C GLY A 34 0.56 0.80 -3.70
N SER A 35 0.35 -0.35 -4.33
CA SER A 35 -0.96 -1.00 -4.45
C SER A 35 -1.40 -1.72 -3.16
N ALA A 36 -2.71 -1.85 -2.95
CA ALA A 36 -3.27 -2.69 -1.91
C ALA A 36 -3.08 -4.18 -2.23
N THR A 37 -3.22 -5.03 -1.20
CA THR A 37 -3.10 -6.49 -1.33
C THR A 37 -4.06 -7.03 -2.39
N GLY A 38 -3.52 -7.68 -3.44
CA GLY A 38 -4.30 -8.27 -4.51
C GLY A 38 -4.93 -7.29 -5.49
N ILE A 39 -4.58 -6.01 -5.44
CA ILE A 39 -5.12 -4.98 -6.33
C ILE A 39 -4.08 -4.61 -7.38
N LYS A 40 -4.49 -4.70 -8.65
CA LYS A 40 -3.61 -4.35 -9.80
C LYS A 40 -3.38 -2.86 -9.91
N GLN A 41 -2.19 -2.47 -10.38
CA GLN A 41 -1.79 -1.08 -10.62
C GLN A 41 -2.78 -0.30 -11.51
N GLY A 42 -3.49 -0.99 -12.42
CA GLY A 42 -4.50 -0.37 -13.28
C GLY A 42 -5.66 0.29 -12.53
N PHE A 43 -5.95 -0.16 -11.31
CA PHE A 43 -6.97 0.45 -10.45
C PHE A 43 -6.65 1.92 -10.10
N TYR A 44 -5.38 2.28 -10.03
CA TYR A 44 -4.91 3.61 -9.66
C TYR A 44 -4.70 4.53 -10.87
N GLN A 45 -4.94 4.06 -12.09
CA GLN A 45 -4.63 4.78 -13.33
C GLN A 45 -5.25 6.16 -13.39
N ALA A 46 -6.53 6.31 -13.02
CA ALA A 46 -7.22 7.60 -13.07
C ALA A 46 -6.62 8.62 -12.09
N PHE A 47 -6.30 8.17 -10.86
CA PHE A 47 -5.65 9.00 -9.85
C PHE A 47 -4.22 9.38 -10.26
N ALA A 48 -3.44 8.43 -10.79
CA ALA A 48 -2.09 8.69 -11.30
C ALA A 48 -2.09 9.68 -12.48
N THR A 49 -3.06 9.57 -13.38
CA THR A 49 -3.23 10.54 -14.48
C THR A 49 -3.54 11.91 -13.92
N TRP A 50 -4.47 12.03 -12.98
CA TRP A 50 -4.80 13.29 -12.34
C TRP A 50 -3.59 13.93 -11.65
N LEU A 51 -2.79 13.15 -10.91
CA LEU A 51 -1.55 13.64 -10.28
C LEU A 51 -0.53 14.13 -11.33
N SER A 52 -0.43 13.45 -12.49
CA SER A 52 0.47 13.91 -13.56
C SER A 52 0.03 15.25 -14.15
N GLU A 53 -1.29 15.49 -14.23
CA GLU A 53 -1.88 16.78 -14.61
C GLU A 53 -1.64 17.87 -13.55
N GLN A 54 -1.40 17.50 -12.28
CA GLN A 54 -1.00 18.43 -11.22
C GLN A 54 0.51 18.74 -11.23
N GLY A 55 1.30 18.11 -12.09
CA GLY A 55 2.72 18.38 -12.27
C GLY A 55 3.66 17.38 -11.56
N TYR A 56 3.16 16.21 -11.19
CA TYR A 56 3.99 15.15 -10.62
C TYR A 56 4.37 14.11 -11.68
N ASP A 57 5.62 13.68 -11.70
CA ASP A 57 5.95 12.36 -12.25
C ASP A 57 5.36 11.30 -11.32
N VAL A 58 4.63 10.34 -11.87
CA VAL A 58 3.95 9.31 -11.06
C VAL A 58 4.31 7.92 -11.58
N MET A 59 4.57 7.01 -10.67
CA MET A 59 4.76 5.60 -11.00
C MET A 59 3.81 4.71 -10.22
N THR A 60 3.19 3.77 -10.92
CA THR A 60 2.47 2.64 -10.32
C THR A 60 3.17 1.34 -10.71
N PHE A 61 2.98 0.28 -9.92
CA PHE A 61 3.53 -1.03 -10.24
C PHE A 61 2.69 -2.14 -9.60
N ASP A 62 2.79 -3.35 -10.14
CA ASP A 62 2.25 -4.54 -9.52
C ASP A 62 3.33 -5.22 -8.68
N PHE A 63 3.02 -5.55 -7.44
CA PHE A 63 3.88 -6.40 -6.61
C PHE A 63 4.05 -7.78 -7.24
N ARG A 64 5.18 -8.47 -6.97
CA ARG A 64 5.39 -9.85 -7.43
C ARG A 64 4.23 -10.76 -7.08
N GLY A 65 3.82 -11.58 -8.03
CA GLY A 65 2.69 -12.50 -7.85
C GLY A 65 1.31 -11.86 -8.03
N ILE A 66 1.23 -10.57 -8.46
CA ILE A 66 -0.01 -9.84 -8.72
C ILE A 66 0.03 -9.24 -10.13
N GLY A 67 -1.11 -9.18 -10.80
CA GLY A 67 -1.34 -8.47 -12.05
C GLY A 67 -0.33 -8.81 -13.14
N ASP A 68 0.25 -7.76 -13.74
CA ASP A 68 1.24 -7.91 -14.82
C ASP A 68 2.60 -8.44 -14.33
N SER A 69 2.87 -8.43 -13.00
CA SER A 69 4.06 -9.01 -12.35
C SER A 69 3.86 -10.48 -11.92
N LEU A 70 2.79 -11.14 -12.37
CA LEU A 70 2.56 -12.57 -12.19
C LEU A 70 2.81 -13.29 -13.53
N TYR A 71 3.92 -14.02 -13.66
CA TYR A 71 4.36 -14.65 -14.90
C TYR A 71 3.97 -16.13 -15.06
N GLU A 72 3.33 -16.68 -14.03
CA GLU A 72 2.95 -18.09 -13.95
C GLU A 72 1.57 -18.23 -13.27
N PRO A 73 0.92 -19.38 -13.36
CA PRO A 73 -0.32 -19.61 -12.59
C PRO A 73 -0.10 -19.31 -11.11
N VAL A 74 -1.01 -18.56 -10.47
CA VAL A 74 -0.88 -18.11 -9.07
C VAL A 74 -0.56 -19.23 -8.09
N ALA A 75 -1.04 -20.45 -8.37
CA ALA A 75 -0.77 -21.65 -7.57
C ALA A 75 0.72 -22.07 -7.56
N LYS A 76 1.51 -21.64 -8.54
CA LYS A 76 2.95 -21.92 -8.65
C LYS A 76 3.79 -20.80 -8.07
N SER A 77 3.25 -19.60 -7.92
CA SER A 77 3.97 -18.43 -7.42
C SER A 77 4.47 -18.66 -6.00
N LYS A 78 5.74 -18.32 -5.80
CA LYS A 78 6.45 -18.40 -4.49
C LYS A 78 6.57 -17.05 -3.81
N ALA A 79 5.76 -16.06 -4.19
CA ALA A 79 5.78 -14.73 -3.62
C ALA A 79 5.33 -14.70 -2.15
N PHE A 80 5.91 -13.76 -1.37
CA PHE A 80 5.60 -13.45 0.01
C PHE A 80 5.46 -11.93 0.20
N ILE A 81 4.75 -11.49 1.25
CA ILE A 81 4.58 -10.04 1.53
C ILE A 81 5.89 -9.39 1.99
N HIS A 82 6.74 -10.08 2.75
CA HIS A 82 8.03 -9.49 3.14
C HIS A 82 8.87 -9.11 1.90
N GLN A 83 8.81 -9.89 0.81
CA GLN A 83 9.49 -9.55 -0.45
C GLN A 83 8.91 -8.29 -1.09
N TRP A 84 7.59 -8.01 -0.93
CA TRP A 84 6.98 -6.78 -1.42
C TRP A 84 7.62 -5.54 -0.77
N GLY A 85 7.93 -5.61 0.53
CA GLY A 85 8.61 -4.52 1.23
C GLY A 85 10.12 -4.48 0.99
N GLN A 86 10.80 -5.63 1.16
CA GLN A 86 12.25 -5.71 1.15
C GLN A 86 12.88 -5.66 -0.25
N LEU A 87 12.14 -6.07 -1.27
CA LEU A 87 12.67 -6.19 -2.64
C LEU A 87 11.88 -5.33 -3.64
N ASP A 88 10.56 -5.49 -3.72
CA ASP A 88 9.75 -4.85 -4.75
C ASP A 88 9.63 -3.35 -4.54
N LEU A 89 9.30 -2.93 -3.31
CA LEU A 89 9.19 -1.51 -2.96
C LEU A 89 10.53 -0.81 -3.08
N VAL A 90 11.62 -1.47 -2.68
CA VAL A 90 13.00 -0.98 -2.83
C VAL A 90 13.31 -0.71 -4.30
N ALA A 91 13.07 -1.70 -5.17
CA ALA A 91 13.31 -1.56 -6.61
C ALA A 91 12.41 -0.49 -7.25
N ALA A 92 11.16 -0.36 -6.80
CA ALA A 92 10.23 0.65 -7.29
C ALA A 92 10.66 2.09 -6.91
N ILE A 93 11.10 2.29 -5.66
CA ILE A 93 11.65 3.57 -5.19
C ILE A 93 12.87 3.96 -6.03
N ASP A 94 13.81 3.04 -6.21
CA ASP A 94 15.04 3.29 -6.98
C ASP A 94 14.73 3.57 -8.45
N LYS A 95 13.79 2.82 -9.03
CA LYS A 95 13.38 3.03 -10.43
C LYS A 95 12.76 4.40 -10.65
N LEU A 96 11.88 4.85 -9.74
CA LEU A 96 11.27 6.17 -9.87
C LEU A 96 12.29 7.29 -9.67
N CYS A 97 13.22 7.17 -8.72
CA CYS A 97 14.34 8.11 -8.57
C CYS A 97 15.15 8.22 -9.86
N GLN A 98 15.45 7.08 -10.51
CA GLN A 98 16.16 7.03 -11.78
C GLN A 98 15.39 7.72 -12.92
N LEU A 99 14.09 7.40 -13.09
CA LEU A 99 13.27 7.95 -14.16
C LEU A 99 13.11 9.46 -14.08
N SER A 100 12.96 9.99 -12.88
CA SER A 100 12.76 11.43 -12.64
C SER A 100 14.06 12.18 -12.33
N ASN A 101 15.21 11.50 -12.34
CA ASN A 101 16.53 12.07 -12.04
C ASN A 101 16.59 12.84 -10.71
N VAL A 102 16.08 12.22 -9.64
CA VAL A 102 16.01 12.79 -8.30
C VAL A 102 16.54 11.81 -7.24
N SER A 103 16.88 12.34 -6.06
CA SER A 103 17.33 11.51 -4.93
C SER A 103 16.21 11.09 -3.97
N GLN A 104 15.06 11.74 -4.04
CA GLN A 104 13.93 11.49 -3.14
C GLN A 104 12.60 11.49 -3.90
N ILE A 105 11.62 10.79 -3.35
CA ILE A 105 10.25 10.66 -3.86
C ILE A 105 9.23 10.82 -2.72
N HIS A 106 7.96 10.97 -3.09
CA HIS A 106 6.83 10.75 -2.18
C HIS A 106 6.23 9.36 -2.38
N LEU A 107 5.73 8.76 -1.30
CA LEU A 107 4.99 7.48 -1.35
C LEU A 107 3.52 7.73 -1.01
N ILE A 108 2.62 7.43 -1.94
CA ILE A 108 1.19 7.28 -1.66
C ILE A 108 0.90 5.78 -1.69
N GLY A 109 0.65 5.18 -0.54
CA GLY A 109 0.40 3.75 -0.45
C GLY A 109 -1.05 3.46 -0.07
N HIS A 110 -1.71 2.59 -0.84
CA HIS A 110 -3.04 2.08 -0.50
C HIS A 110 -2.90 0.80 0.31
N SER A 111 -3.47 0.78 1.52
CA SER A 111 -3.44 -0.40 2.38
C SER A 111 -2.01 -0.97 2.49
N ALA A 112 -1.75 -2.21 2.04
CA ALA A 112 -0.41 -2.81 2.06
C ALA A 112 0.68 -1.91 1.49
N GLY A 113 0.42 -1.21 0.38
CA GLY A 113 1.39 -0.28 -0.23
C GLY A 113 1.84 0.87 0.67
N GLY A 114 1.01 1.26 1.66
CA GLY A 114 1.33 2.26 2.67
C GLY A 114 1.84 1.69 4.00
N GLN A 115 1.92 0.36 4.12
CA GLN A 115 2.24 -0.34 5.37
C GLN A 115 3.63 -0.98 5.37
N LEU A 116 4.30 -1.05 4.19
CA LEU A 116 5.51 -1.85 4.01
C LEU A 116 6.81 -1.05 4.00
N LEU A 117 6.76 0.29 4.14
CA LEU A 117 7.98 1.12 4.10
C LEU A 117 9.00 0.71 5.17
N GLY A 118 8.55 0.26 6.35
CA GLY A 118 9.43 -0.22 7.42
C GLY A 118 10.29 -1.43 7.06
N LEU A 119 10.03 -2.07 5.91
CA LEU A 119 10.82 -3.18 5.39
C LEU A 119 11.79 -2.76 4.28
N ALA A 120 11.71 -1.51 3.78
CA ALA A 120 12.49 -1.04 2.65
C ALA A 120 13.83 -0.44 3.11
N GLN A 121 14.95 -1.08 2.77
CA GLN A 121 16.30 -0.61 3.16
C GLN A 121 16.68 0.78 2.62
N ASN A 122 16.02 1.24 1.55
CA ASN A 122 16.23 2.56 0.95
C ASN A 122 15.17 3.60 1.35
N TYR A 123 14.54 3.40 2.52
CA TYR A 123 13.49 4.28 3.08
C TYR A 123 13.89 5.76 3.13
N GLN A 124 15.18 6.09 3.24
CA GLN A 124 15.71 7.46 3.26
C GLN A 124 15.41 8.23 1.96
N LYS A 125 15.15 7.52 0.85
CA LYS A 125 14.72 8.13 -0.41
C LYS A 125 13.24 8.54 -0.41
N VAL A 126 12.48 8.16 0.62
CA VAL A 126 11.07 8.53 0.76
C VAL A 126 10.95 9.79 1.62
N LYS A 127 10.60 10.93 1.01
CA LYS A 127 10.47 12.24 1.66
C LYS A 127 9.27 12.33 2.59
N SER A 128 8.13 11.78 2.16
CA SER A 128 6.91 11.69 2.96
C SER A 128 6.04 10.52 2.52
N VAL A 129 5.18 10.06 3.40
CA VAL A 129 4.24 8.95 3.16
C VAL A 129 2.80 9.41 3.38
N VAL A 130 1.92 9.10 2.44
CA VAL A 130 0.48 9.16 2.63
C VAL A 130 -0.08 7.73 2.58
N ALA A 131 -0.40 7.18 3.73
CA ALA A 131 -0.96 5.84 3.87
C ALA A 131 -2.48 5.90 3.77
N VAL A 132 -3.02 5.71 2.56
CA VAL A 132 -4.47 5.72 2.29
C VAL A 132 -5.05 4.36 2.67
N ALA A 133 -6.01 4.35 3.59
CA ALA A 133 -6.55 3.12 4.19
C ALA A 133 -5.46 2.18 4.75
N GLY A 134 -4.27 2.71 5.07
CA GLY A 134 -3.19 1.98 5.73
C GLY A 134 -3.55 1.71 7.19
N SER A 135 -3.39 0.47 7.62
CA SER A 135 -3.77 0.04 8.98
C SER A 135 -3.04 -1.23 9.39
N SER A 136 -3.04 -1.59 10.67
CA SER A 136 -2.47 -2.87 11.10
C SER A 136 -3.27 -4.09 10.61
N GLY A 137 -4.51 -3.88 10.16
CA GLY A 137 -5.40 -4.97 9.77
C GLY A 137 -5.71 -5.97 10.89
N ASN A 138 -5.39 -5.62 12.15
CA ASN A 138 -5.60 -6.48 13.30
C ASN A 138 -7.05 -6.96 13.35
N THR A 139 -7.22 -8.29 13.32
CA THR A 139 -8.55 -8.92 13.28
C THR A 139 -9.44 -8.53 14.44
N LYS A 140 -8.88 -8.20 15.62
CA LYS A 140 -9.61 -7.72 16.79
C LYS A 140 -10.10 -6.26 16.64
N GLY A 141 -9.47 -5.49 15.74
CA GLY A 141 -9.80 -4.08 15.47
C GLY A 141 -10.71 -3.88 14.26
N LEU A 142 -11.13 -4.94 13.57
CA LEU A 142 -12.04 -4.85 12.42
C LEU A 142 -13.44 -4.37 12.82
N GLY A 143 -14.07 -3.62 11.89
CA GLY A 143 -15.44 -3.11 12.04
C GLY A 143 -16.50 -3.93 11.33
N GLY A 144 -17.77 -3.55 11.51
CA GLY A 144 -18.92 -4.02 10.76
C GLY A 144 -18.98 -5.53 10.54
N LYS A 145 -19.26 -5.93 9.30
CA LYS A 145 -19.30 -7.35 8.90
C LYS A 145 -17.91 -7.98 8.82
N THR A 146 -16.91 -7.18 8.52
CA THR A 146 -15.52 -7.65 8.36
C THR A 146 -14.95 -8.19 9.68
N LYS A 147 -15.44 -7.73 10.82
CA LYS A 147 -15.10 -8.29 12.15
C LYS A 147 -15.35 -9.80 12.24
N PHE A 148 -16.40 -10.30 11.57
CA PHE A 148 -16.75 -11.72 11.57
C PHE A 148 -16.14 -12.45 10.37
N LEU A 149 -16.11 -11.82 9.19
CA LEU A 149 -15.61 -12.42 7.96
C LEU A 149 -14.09 -12.52 7.91
N GLY A 150 -13.36 -11.55 8.47
CA GLY A 150 -11.90 -11.52 8.48
C GLY A 150 -11.29 -12.76 9.14
N PRO A 151 -11.66 -13.12 10.38
CA PRO A 151 -11.18 -14.35 11.02
C PRO A 151 -11.51 -15.63 10.23
N ILE A 152 -12.69 -15.70 9.60
CA ILE A 152 -13.07 -16.84 8.75
C ILE A 152 -12.19 -16.88 7.49
N MET A 153 -11.96 -15.74 6.85
CA MET A 153 -11.08 -15.63 5.70
C MET A 153 -9.66 -16.13 6.03
N PHE A 154 -9.07 -15.61 7.09
CA PHE A 154 -7.69 -15.94 7.46
C PHE A 154 -7.52 -17.35 8.01
N ASN A 155 -8.49 -17.87 8.78
CA ASN A 155 -8.32 -19.14 9.49
C ASN A 155 -8.98 -20.33 8.80
N VAL A 156 -9.86 -20.10 7.84
CA VAL A 156 -10.57 -21.18 7.12
C VAL A 156 -10.33 -21.06 5.62
N ILE A 157 -10.73 -19.94 4.98
CA ILE A 157 -10.70 -19.82 3.52
C ILE A 157 -9.28 -19.92 2.98
N PHE A 158 -8.32 -19.16 3.55
CA PHE A 158 -6.94 -19.17 3.07
C PHE A 158 -6.25 -20.52 3.26
N PRO A 159 -6.25 -21.15 4.46
CA PRO A 159 -5.66 -22.47 4.62
C PRO A 159 -6.28 -23.54 3.71
N VAL A 160 -7.60 -23.61 3.66
CA VAL A 160 -8.31 -24.62 2.84
C VAL A 160 -8.04 -24.41 1.35
N SER A 161 -8.18 -23.19 0.84
CA SER A 161 -7.92 -22.92 -0.57
C SER A 161 -6.44 -23.09 -0.94
N SER A 162 -5.52 -22.72 -0.06
CA SER A 162 -4.09 -22.94 -0.27
C SER A 162 -3.72 -24.42 -0.32
N PHE A 163 -4.38 -25.25 0.48
CA PHE A 163 -4.17 -26.69 0.49
C PHE A 163 -4.69 -27.33 -0.81
N PHE A 164 -5.94 -27.06 -1.21
CA PHE A 164 -6.57 -27.72 -2.35
C PHE A 164 -6.23 -27.09 -3.70
N LYS A 165 -6.06 -25.76 -3.77
CA LYS A 165 -5.86 -24.99 -5.01
C LYS A 165 -4.45 -24.47 -5.19
N GLY A 166 -3.60 -24.48 -4.13
CA GLY A 166 -2.24 -23.95 -4.15
C GLY A 166 -2.14 -22.42 -4.01
N TYR A 167 -3.27 -21.72 -3.72
CA TYR A 167 -3.32 -20.26 -3.57
C TYR A 167 -4.40 -19.84 -2.58
N ALA A 168 -4.28 -18.64 -2.00
CA ALA A 168 -5.32 -18.05 -1.15
C ALA A 168 -6.42 -17.44 -2.04
N ALA A 169 -7.64 -17.96 -1.95
CA ALA A 169 -8.75 -17.60 -2.82
C ALA A 169 -9.47 -16.33 -2.32
N THR A 170 -8.97 -15.16 -2.74
CA THR A 170 -9.52 -13.83 -2.42
C THR A 170 -10.52 -13.34 -3.44
N HIS A 171 -10.37 -13.73 -4.70
CA HIS A 171 -11.21 -13.23 -5.79
C HIS A 171 -12.71 -13.51 -5.57
N PHE A 172 -13.09 -14.72 -5.18
CA PHE A 172 -14.49 -15.09 -5.01
C PHE A 172 -15.18 -14.39 -3.82
N ILE A 173 -14.40 -13.84 -2.87
CA ILE A 173 -14.92 -13.02 -1.76
C ILE A 173 -14.82 -11.50 -2.05
N GLY A 174 -14.50 -11.12 -3.29
CA GLY A 174 -14.44 -9.72 -3.72
C GLY A 174 -13.24 -8.94 -3.22
N MET A 175 -12.17 -9.60 -2.78
CA MET A 175 -10.97 -8.97 -2.24
C MET A 175 -9.78 -8.97 -3.24
N GLY A 176 -10.04 -8.52 -4.47
CA GLY A 176 -9.01 -8.43 -5.51
C GLY A 176 -8.70 -9.75 -6.20
N GLU A 177 -7.46 -9.91 -6.67
CA GLU A 177 -7.01 -11.15 -7.31
C GLU A 177 -6.71 -12.25 -6.29
N ASN A 178 -6.70 -13.51 -6.74
CA ASN A 178 -6.22 -14.60 -5.90
C ASN A 178 -4.74 -14.39 -5.57
N LEU A 179 -4.35 -14.71 -4.34
CA LEU A 179 -3.01 -14.46 -3.84
C LEU A 179 -2.15 -15.72 -3.85
N PRO A 180 -0.84 -15.62 -4.16
CA PRO A 180 0.10 -16.69 -3.87
C PRO A 180 -0.08 -17.19 -2.43
N LYS A 181 0.05 -18.50 -2.22
CA LYS A 181 -0.15 -19.09 -0.89
C LYS A 181 0.74 -18.47 0.21
N GLY A 182 1.99 -18.09 -0.17
CA GLY A 182 2.92 -17.42 0.75
C GLY A 182 2.43 -16.04 1.16
N VAL A 183 1.89 -15.25 0.21
CA VAL A 183 1.27 -13.95 0.48
C VAL A 183 0.08 -14.09 1.41
N GLY A 184 -0.82 -15.05 1.15
CA GLY A 184 -1.99 -15.30 2.02
C GLY A 184 -1.59 -15.72 3.44
N ALA A 185 -0.56 -16.57 3.58
CA ALA A 185 -0.06 -17.01 4.88
C ALA A 185 0.55 -15.86 5.70
N GLU A 186 1.40 -15.03 5.08
CA GLU A 186 1.98 -13.88 5.75
C GLU A 186 0.96 -12.80 6.06
N TRP A 187 -0.02 -12.56 5.17
CA TRP A 187 -1.10 -11.61 5.46
C TRP A 187 -1.88 -12.02 6.71
N ARG A 188 -2.19 -13.31 6.84
CA ARG A 188 -2.79 -13.85 8.07
C ARG A 188 -1.91 -13.59 9.30
N GLU A 189 -0.58 -13.83 9.21
CA GLU A 189 0.35 -13.58 10.30
C GLU A 189 0.41 -12.08 10.65
N TYR A 190 0.52 -11.21 9.65
CA TYR A 190 0.60 -9.76 9.83
C TYR A 190 -0.66 -9.19 10.51
N CYS A 191 -1.84 -9.72 10.18
CA CYS A 191 -3.12 -9.29 10.74
C CYS A 191 -3.54 -10.03 12.02
N SER A 192 -2.72 -10.97 12.52
CA SER A 192 -3.06 -11.80 13.71
C SER A 192 -3.16 -11.00 15.00
N LYS A 193 -2.39 -9.93 15.10
CA LYS A 193 -2.38 -8.94 16.19
C LYS A 193 -1.98 -7.56 15.64
N GLY A 194 -1.91 -6.56 16.50
CA GLY A 194 -1.44 -5.23 16.12
C GLY A 194 0.00 -5.21 15.60
N GLY A 195 0.36 -4.18 14.80
CA GLY A 195 1.72 -3.95 14.32
C GLY A 195 2.00 -4.40 12.89
N TYR A 196 1.06 -5.09 12.20
CA TYR A 196 1.19 -5.55 10.81
C TYR A 196 2.52 -6.31 10.55
N ALA A 197 3.40 -5.81 9.66
CA ALA A 197 4.65 -6.47 9.28
C ALA A 197 5.60 -6.72 10.47
N THR A 198 5.51 -5.93 11.56
CA THR A 198 6.33 -6.15 12.76
C THR A 198 6.03 -7.47 13.45
N ASN A 199 4.88 -8.12 13.15
CA ASN A 199 4.53 -9.44 13.67
C ASN A 199 5.41 -10.56 13.09
N ALA A 200 6.09 -10.32 11.97
CA ALA A 200 6.97 -11.26 11.31
C ALA A 200 8.47 -11.04 11.60
N ILE A 201 8.82 -10.02 12.39
CA ILE A 201 10.22 -9.78 12.81
C ILE A 201 10.73 -10.96 13.60
N GLY A 202 11.91 -11.46 13.21
CA GLY A 202 12.53 -12.66 13.75
C GLY A 202 11.96 -13.99 13.22
N LYS A 203 11.00 -13.96 12.27
CA LYS A 203 10.42 -15.14 11.61
C LYS A 203 10.73 -15.16 10.12
N THR A 204 10.11 -14.26 9.36
CA THR A 204 10.32 -14.08 7.92
C THR A 204 10.92 -12.71 7.58
N VAL A 205 10.91 -11.78 8.52
CA VAL A 205 11.52 -10.44 8.45
C VAL A 205 12.70 -10.40 9.40
N PHE A 206 13.91 -10.26 8.86
CA PHE A 206 15.16 -10.18 9.65
C PHE A 206 15.80 -8.79 9.61
N GLU A 207 15.39 -7.94 8.68
CA GLU A 207 15.77 -6.53 8.61
C GLU A 207 14.53 -5.67 8.75
N ASP A 208 14.56 -4.71 9.68
CA ASP A 208 13.45 -3.86 10.06
C ASP A 208 13.92 -2.42 10.29
N PHE A 209 13.28 -1.48 9.63
CA PHE A 209 13.64 -0.06 9.65
C PHE A 209 12.55 0.83 10.25
N HIS A 210 11.47 0.26 10.82
CA HIS A 210 10.35 1.06 11.34
C HIS A 210 10.82 2.12 12.35
N SER A 211 11.75 1.78 13.24
CA SER A 211 12.29 2.71 14.23
C SER A 211 13.30 3.73 13.66
N GLU A 212 13.79 3.52 12.46
CA GLU A 212 14.75 4.42 11.82
C GLU A 212 14.09 5.50 10.96
N ILE A 213 12.85 5.24 10.51
CA ILE A 213 12.11 6.15 9.62
C ILE A 213 11.72 7.41 10.38
N ARG A 214 12.12 8.57 9.81
CA ARG A 214 11.81 9.93 10.31
C ARG A 214 10.94 10.73 9.35
N SER A 215 10.72 10.23 8.14
CA SER A 215 9.84 10.85 7.15
C SER A 215 8.42 10.99 7.72
N PRO A 216 7.72 12.13 7.54
CA PRO A 216 6.37 12.29 8.02
C PRO A 216 5.43 11.29 7.37
N ILE A 217 4.53 10.72 8.17
CA ILE A 217 3.54 9.72 7.74
C ILE A 217 2.14 10.24 8.06
N THR A 218 1.35 10.52 7.02
CA THR A 218 -0.06 10.85 7.18
C THR A 218 -0.93 9.66 6.78
N ALA A 219 -1.71 9.13 7.70
CA ALA A 219 -2.72 8.13 7.39
C ALA A 219 -4.04 8.82 7.04
N VAL A 220 -4.61 8.50 5.89
CA VAL A 220 -5.94 8.98 5.46
C VAL A 220 -6.87 7.77 5.40
N HIS A 221 -7.95 7.79 6.18
CA HIS A 221 -8.91 6.68 6.21
C HIS A 221 -10.36 7.18 6.24
N ALA A 222 -11.29 6.34 5.79
CA ALA A 222 -12.70 6.63 5.89
C ALA A 222 -13.29 6.10 7.23
N LEU A 223 -14.20 6.85 7.84
CA LEU A 223 -14.85 6.41 9.08
C LEU A 223 -15.77 5.19 8.89
N ASP A 224 -16.17 4.92 7.65
CA ASP A 224 -16.95 3.74 7.27
C ASP A 224 -16.10 2.59 6.71
N ASP A 225 -14.76 2.67 6.85
CA ASP A 225 -13.85 1.59 6.51
C ASP A 225 -13.82 0.54 7.63
N GLU A 226 -14.25 -0.67 7.31
CA GLU A 226 -14.31 -1.78 8.27
C GLU A 226 -12.95 -2.47 8.51
N ILE A 227 -11.92 -2.17 7.70
CA ILE A 227 -10.57 -2.72 7.80
C ILE A 227 -9.63 -1.69 8.43
N ALA A 228 -9.53 -0.50 7.80
CA ALA A 228 -8.74 0.61 8.30
C ALA A 228 -9.57 1.46 9.28
N THR A 229 -10.07 0.81 10.34
CA THR A 229 -10.75 1.49 11.45
C THR A 229 -9.77 2.44 12.15
N THR A 230 -10.30 3.46 12.84
CA THR A 230 -9.47 4.38 13.63
C THR A 230 -8.47 3.63 14.53
N HIS A 231 -8.91 2.55 15.19
CA HIS A 231 -8.07 1.72 16.04
C HIS A 231 -6.91 1.09 15.26
N ASN A 232 -7.19 0.45 14.12
CA ASN A 232 -6.17 -0.23 13.32
C ASN A 232 -5.21 0.75 12.62
N VAL A 233 -5.67 1.95 12.29
CA VAL A 233 -4.82 3.03 11.75
C VAL A 233 -3.86 3.55 12.82
N GLN A 234 -4.34 3.84 14.02
CA GLN A 234 -3.50 4.25 15.14
C GLN A 234 -2.47 3.18 15.49
N ASP A 235 -2.88 1.92 15.42
CA ASP A 235 -2.02 0.78 15.69
C ASP A 235 -0.87 0.65 14.67
N LEU A 236 -1.14 0.93 13.39
CA LEU A 236 -0.08 1.02 12.38
C LEU A 236 0.87 2.18 12.67
N LEU A 237 0.35 3.38 12.93
CA LEU A 237 1.19 4.58 13.15
C LEU A 237 2.14 4.41 14.32
N ARG A 238 1.76 3.67 15.37
CA ARG A 238 2.63 3.35 16.52
C ARG A 238 3.88 2.55 16.14
N THR A 239 3.89 1.87 15.00
CA THR A 239 5.09 1.12 14.55
C THR A 239 6.21 2.04 14.06
N TYR A 240 5.95 3.33 13.86
CA TYR A 240 6.91 4.34 13.41
C TYR A 240 7.22 5.37 14.52
N PRO A 241 7.90 4.98 15.59
CA PRO A 241 8.03 5.80 16.82
C PRO A 241 8.82 7.10 16.62
N ASN A 242 9.66 7.18 15.59
CA ASN A 242 10.51 8.34 15.30
C ASN A 242 10.00 9.20 14.13
N SER A 243 8.85 8.85 13.55
CA SER A 243 8.19 9.64 12.52
C SER A 243 7.19 10.61 13.12
N THR A 244 7.06 11.81 12.53
CA THR A 244 5.89 12.65 12.79
C THR A 244 4.68 12.02 12.11
N THR A 245 3.71 11.57 12.90
CA THR A 245 2.53 10.90 12.38
C THR A 245 1.28 11.75 12.49
N LYS A 246 0.40 11.67 11.48
CA LYS A 246 -0.90 12.36 11.43
C LYS A 246 -1.97 11.39 10.95
N MET A 247 -3.17 11.51 11.48
CA MET A 247 -4.34 10.75 11.02
C MET A 247 -5.44 11.70 10.55
N ILE A 248 -5.98 11.46 9.36
CA ILE A 248 -7.12 12.17 8.77
C ILE A 248 -8.26 11.18 8.59
N SER A 249 -9.38 11.46 9.24
CA SER A 249 -10.58 10.64 9.18
C SER A 249 -11.62 11.31 8.29
N LEU A 250 -12.06 10.63 7.25
CA LEU A 250 -13.01 11.14 6.27
C LEU A 250 -14.41 10.59 6.56
N ALA A 251 -15.36 11.47 6.92
CA ALA A 251 -16.77 11.09 7.01
C ALA A 251 -17.44 11.24 5.64
N PRO A 252 -18.05 10.20 5.04
CA PRO A 252 -18.61 10.27 3.71
C PRO A 252 -19.55 11.48 3.48
N LYS A 253 -20.43 11.74 4.43
CA LYS A 253 -21.41 12.84 4.35
C LYS A 253 -20.78 14.22 4.22
N GLN A 254 -19.58 14.45 4.76
CA GLN A 254 -18.87 15.73 4.65
C GLN A 254 -18.47 16.06 3.22
N TYR A 255 -18.39 15.05 2.37
CA TYR A 255 -17.99 15.15 0.96
C TYR A 255 -19.15 14.84 0.00
N GLY A 256 -20.40 14.82 0.49
CA GLY A 256 -21.58 14.50 -0.32
C GLY A 256 -21.61 13.04 -0.81
N LEU A 257 -20.90 12.14 -0.13
CA LEU A 257 -20.79 10.73 -0.49
C LEU A 257 -21.67 9.88 0.44
N SER A 258 -22.27 8.83 -0.10
CA SER A 258 -23.01 7.83 0.67
C SER A 258 -22.08 6.82 1.34
N HIS A 259 -20.92 6.56 0.73
CA HIS A 259 -19.94 5.56 1.18
C HIS A 259 -18.56 5.89 0.61
N ILE A 260 -17.50 5.66 1.40
CA ILE A 260 -16.10 5.71 0.97
C ILE A 260 -15.47 4.31 1.14
N GLY A 261 -15.48 3.79 2.37
CA GLY A 261 -14.91 2.49 2.71
C GLY A 261 -13.43 2.34 2.35
N HIS A 262 -12.99 1.07 2.22
CA HIS A 262 -11.57 0.75 2.03
C HIS A 262 -11.03 1.08 0.62
N MET A 263 -11.87 1.03 -0.41
CA MET A 263 -11.42 1.02 -1.81
C MET A 263 -11.73 2.28 -2.60
N ALA A 264 -12.75 3.06 -2.22
CA ALA A 264 -13.30 4.05 -3.15
C ALA A 264 -12.47 5.33 -3.28
N MET A 265 -11.56 5.62 -2.36
CA MET A 265 -10.75 6.86 -2.36
C MET A 265 -9.96 7.09 -3.66
N PHE A 266 -9.63 6.02 -4.40
CA PHE A 266 -8.91 6.12 -5.68
C PHE A 266 -9.82 6.08 -6.92
N LYS A 267 -11.14 5.85 -6.73
CA LYS A 267 -12.08 5.77 -7.86
C LYS A 267 -12.41 7.16 -8.41
N PRO A 268 -12.65 7.30 -9.74
CA PRO A 268 -13.09 8.56 -10.32
C PRO A 268 -14.37 9.13 -9.68
N SER A 269 -15.28 8.26 -9.21
CA SER A 269 -16.50 8.69 -8.51
C SER A 269 -16.24 9.39 -7.16
N HIS A 270 -15.01 9.36 -6.67
CA HIS A 270 -14.56 9.97 -5.41
C HIS A 270 -13.45 10.99 -5.62
N GLN A 271 -13.36 11.55 -6.83
CA GLN A 271 -12.29 12.48 -7.25
C GLN A 271 -12.16 13.70 -6.32
N GLN A 272 -13.25 14.14 -5.69
CA GLN A 272 -13.23 15.22 -4.70
C GLN A 272 -12.32 14.93 -3.46
N LEU A 273 -11.94 13.67 -3.25
CA LEU A 273 -11.01 13.29 -2.18
C LEU A 273 -9.54 13.32 -2.61
N TRP A 274 -9.25 13.41 -3.91
CA TRP A 274 -7.89 13.27 -4.43
C TRP A 274 -6.96 14.42 -4.00
N SER A 275 -7.48 15.66 -3.98
CA SER A 275 -6.73 16.81 -3.47
C SER A 275 -6.40 16.67 -2.00
N ILE A 276 -7.33 16.14 -1.18
CA ILE A 276 -7.08 15.89 0.24
C ILE A 276 -5.90 14.94 0.45
N ILE A 277 -5.79 13.90 -0.37
CA ILE A 277 -4.67 12.95 -0.33
C ILE A 277 -3.37 13.64 -0.76
N ALA A 278 -3.39 14.34 -1.90
CA ALA A 278 -2.20 14.98 -2.47
C ALA A 278 -1.65 16.11 -1.58
N ASP A 279 -2.50 16.91 -0.96
CA ASP A 279 -2.11 18.01 -0.07
C ASP A 279 -1.29 17.52 1.14
N GLN A 280 -1.43 16.24 1.53
CA GLN A 280 -0.66 15.70 2.65
C GLN A 280 0.81 15.43 2.32
N LEU A 281 1.21 15.42 1.05
CA LEU A 281 2.61 15.26 0.63
C LEU A 281 3.49 16.44 1.10
N HIS A 282 2.90 17.62 1.25
CA HIS A 282 3.57 18.87 1.62
C HIS A 282 3.28 19.32 3.05
N ALA A 283 2.51 18.54 3.81
CA ALA A 283 2.17 18.89 5.18
C ALA A 283 3.47 19.01 6.01
N GLN A 284 3.82 20.25 6.41
CA GLN A 284 4.89 20.49 7.36
C GLN A 284 4.53 19.83 8.70
N PRO A 285 5.52 19.24 9.42
CA PRO A 285 5.27 18.81 10.79
C PRO A 285 4.76 20.03 11.57
N GLN A 286 3.52 19.95 12.06
CA GLN A 286 3.12 20.90 13.10
C GLN A 286 3.97 20.57 14.32
N HIS A 287 4.92 21.44 14.64
CA HIS A 287 5.60 21.37 15.91
C HIS A 287 4.52 21.45 17.00
N ALA A 288 4.32 20.36 17.74
CA ALA A 288 3.55 20.40 18.95
C ALA A 288 4.20 21.41 19.87
N ALA A 289 3.49 22.51 20.16
CA ALA A 289 3.89 23.54 21.12
C ALA A 289 3.83 22.97 22.53
#